data_7c81b24997a74ad3808c7764cffe3779
#
_entry.id   7c81b24997a74ad3808c7764cffe3779
#
_cell.length_a   1.000
_cell.length_b   1.000
_cell.length_c   1.000
_cell.angle_alpha   90.00
_cell.angle_beta   90.00
_cell.angle_gamma   90.00
#
_symmetry.space_group_name_H-M   'P 1'
#
loop_
_entity.id
_entity.type
_entity.pdbx_description
1 polymer ?
#
loop_
_entity_poly.entity_id
_entity_poly.type
_entity_poly.pdbx_seq_one_letter_code
_entity_poly.pdbx_strand_id
1 'polypeptide(L)'
;MWLVEANGTVIRSYLVSGKYRTPAAGTYSVFSKSRHTSAGHDGITMNDMVRFARGSRLAIGFHGIPRDRYGRPLQTEHDLGGFRSAGCVRQSDGDAAFLYDWAPIGTTVVVLH
;
A
#
# COMPACT_ATOMS: atom_id res chain seq x y z
N MET A 1 2.68 -2.26 -10.04
CA MET A 1 3.55 -2.72 -8.94
C MET A 1 4.01 -4.13 -9.24
N TRP A 2 5.25 -4.45 -8.91
CA TRP A 2 5.83 -5.77 -9.14
C TRP A 2 6.42 -6.30 -7.84
N LEU A 3 6.13 -7.58 -7.53
CA LEU A 3 6.75 -8.30 -6.43
C LEU A 3 7.86 -9.16 -7.00
N VAL A 4 9.10 -8.90 -6.57
CA VAL A 4 10.31 -9.47 -7.17
C VAL A 4 11.10 -10.22 -6.12
N GLU A 5 11.48 -11.47 -6.42
CA GLU A 5 12.32 -12.26 -5.53
C GLU A 5 13.80 -11.86 -5.68
N ALA A 6 14.64 -12.33 -4.75
CA ALA A 6 16.06 -11.99 -4.71
C ALA A 6 16.79 -12.34 -6.00
N ASN A 7 16.35 -13.39 -6.73
CA ASN A 7 16.93 -13.80 -8.01
C ASN A 7 16.41 -13.00 -9.21
N GLY A 8 15.56 -12.00 -9.00
CA GLY A 8 14.97 -11.17 -10.06
C GLY A 8 13.68 -11.70 -10.65
N THR A 9 13.18 -12.84 -10.18
CA THR A 9 11.91 -13.41 -10.68
C THR A 9 10.73 -12.57 -10.20
N VAL A 10 9.89 -12.12 -11.14
CA VAL A 10 8.62 -11.43 -10.81
C VAL A 10 7.58 -12.49 -10.50
N ILE A 11 7.11 -12.54 -9.26
CA ILE A 11 6.13 -13.54 -8.83
C ILE A 11 4.69 -13.02 -8.88
N ARG A 12 4.50 -11.71 -8.94
CA ARG A 12 3.20 -11.08 -9.04
C ARG A 12 3.34 -9.64 -9.54
N SER A 13 2.40 -9.20 -10.36
CA SER A 13 2.30 -7.79 -10.72
C SER A 13 0.83 -7.39 -10.73
N TYR A 14 0.54 -6.14 -10.33
CA TYR A 14 -0.84 -5.66 -10.26
C TYR A 14 -0.89 -4.14 -10.20
N LEU A 15 -2.07 -3.59 -10.49
CA LEU A 15 -2.32 -2.15 -10.42
C LEU A 15 -2.55 -1.72 -8.98
N VAL A 16 -2.11 -0.50 -8.67
CA VAL A 16 -2.28 0.14 -7.37
C VAL A 16 -2.74 1.57 -7.56
N SER A 17 -3.31 2.17 -6.51
CA SER A 17 -3.68 3.58 -6.48
C SER A 17 -2.89 4.28 -5.39
N GLY A 18 -2.07 5.25 -5.79
CA GLY A 18 -1.29 6.07 -4.89
C GLY A 18 -1.61 7.55 -5.04
N LYS A 19 -0.68 8.39 -4.64
CA LYS A 19 -0.70 9.82 -4.86
C LYS A 19 0.44 10.19 -5.80
N TYR A 20 0.18 11.06 -6.77
CA TYR A 20 1.16 11.45 -7.78
C TYR A 20 2.48 11.89 -7.13
N ARG A 21 3.57 11.29 -7.58
CA ARG A 21 4.95 11.53 -7.12
C ARG A 21 5.15 11.42 -5.59
N THR A 22 4.37 10.58 -4.94
CA THR A 22 4.46 10.40 -3.49
C THR A 22 4.53 8.90 -3.14
N PRO A 23 5.55 8.42 -2.39
CA PRO A 23 6.72 9.18 -1.97
C PRO A 23 7.66 9.47 -3.15
N ALA A 24 8.74 10.22 -2.91
CA ALA A 24 9.73 10.49 -3.94
C ALA A 24 10.35 9.20 -4.47
N ALA A 25 10.80 9.22 -5.73
CA ALA A 25 11.54 8.10 -6.29
C ALA A 25 12.77 7.78 -5.44
N GLY A 26 13.04 6.51 -5.21
CA GLY A 26 14.16 6.10 -4.39
C GLY A 26 13.97 4.70 -3.83
N THR A 27 14.87 4.33 -2.93
CA THR A 27 14.90 3.02 -2.28
C THR A 27 14.52 3.17 -0.82
N TYR A 28 13.56 2.35 -0.37
CA TYR A 28 13.02 2.35 0.98
C TYR A 28 13.05 0.93 1.53
N SER A 29 12.70 0.79 2.81
CA SER A 29 12.64 -0.50 3.48
C SER A 29 11.36 -0.58 4.31
N VAL A 30 10.70 -1.73 4.29
CA VAL A 30 9.54 -1.97 5.15
C VAL A 30 9.99 -1.92 6.60
N PHE A 31 9.35 -1.09 7.43
CA PHE A 31 9.71 -0.93 8.84
C PHE A 31 8.59 -1.26 9.82
N SER A 32 7.36 -1.38 9.37
CA SER A 32 6.21 -1.62 10.25
C SER A 32 5.06 -2.24 9.48
N LYS A 33 4.29 -3.12 10.13
CA LYS A 33 3.14 -3.80 9.55
C LYS A 33 1.99 -3.84 10.54
N SER A 34 0.74 -3.76 10.04
CA SER A 34 -0.46 -3.89 10.85
C SER A 34 -1.58 -4.53 10.03
N ARG A 35 -2.20 -5.62 10.54
CA ARG A 35 -3.34 -6.25 9.86
C ARG A 35 -4.54 -5.31 9.74
N HIS A 36 -4.81 -4.55 10.79
CA HIS A 36 -5.91 -3.60 10.85
C HIS A 36 -5.39 -2.27 11.33
N THR A 37 -5.79 -1.18 10.67
CA THR A 37 -5.39 0.15 11.09
C THR A 37 -6.48 1.16 10.74
N SER A 38 -6.41 2.33 11.38
CA SER A 38 -7.32 3.45 11.16
C SER A 38 -6.57 4.58 10.45
N ALA A 39 -7.28 5.31 9.58
CA ALA A 39 -6.75 6.53 8.99
C ALA A 39 -6.66 7.68 10.01
N GLY A 40 -7.27 7.53 11.20
CA GLY A 40 -7.26 8.54 12.23
C GLY A 40 -8.36 9.59 12.10
N HIS A 41 -9.26 9.45 11.12
CA HIS A 41 -10.36 10.38 10.89
C HIS A 41 -11.53 9.68 10.19
N ASP A 42 -12.73 10.22 10.36
CA ASP A 42 -13.98 9.84 9.67
C ASP A 42 -14.35 8.34 9.74
N GLY A 43 -13.78 7.61 10.71
CA GLY A 43 -14.04 6.17 10.85
C GLY A 43 -13.49 5.32 9.71
N ILE A 44 -12.55 5.84 8.94
CA ILE A 44 -11.93 5.12 7.84
C ILE A 44 -10.94 4.09 8.37
N THR A 45 -11.05 2.86 7.88
CA THR A 45 -10.17 1.74 8.25
C THR A 45 -9.52 1.12 7.02
N MET A 46 -8.40 0.46 7.25
CA MET A 46 -7.63 -0.22 6.19
C MET A 46 -7.07 -1.53 6.74
N ASN A 47 -6.90 -2.51 5.85
CA ASN A 47 -6.34 -3.80 6.20
C ASN A 47 -4.97 -4.01 5.55
N ASP A 48 -4.16 -4.84 6.17
CA ASP A 48 -2.88 -5.33 5.65
C ASP A 48 -1.92 -4.19 5.30
N MET A 49 -1.71 -3.31 6.27
CA MET A 49 -0.80 -2.18 6.12
C MET A 49 0.67 -2.63 6.20
N VAL A 50 1.43 -2.27 5.17
CA VAL A 50 2.87 -2.51 5.08
C VAL A 50 3.56 -1.16 4.86
N ARG A 51 4.13 -0.60 5.91
CA ARG A 51 4.71 0.75 5.89
C ARG A 51 6.17 0.72 5.46
N PHE A 52 6.53 1.60 4.53
CA PHE A 52 7.88 1.64 3.97
C PHE A 52 8.48 3.05 3.87
N ALA A 53 7.69 4.09 4.04
CA ALA A 53 8.18 5.46 3.93
C ALA A 53 7.52 6.35 4.98
N ARG A 54 8.09 7.53 5.19
CA ARG A 54 7.53 8.51 6.12
C ARG A 54 6.97 9.68 5.36
N GLY A 55 5.70 9.99 5.60
CA GLY A 55 5.05 11.19 5.08
C GLY A 55 5.27 12.38 6.01
N SER A 56 4.65 13.50 5.67
CA SER A 56 4.74 14.72 6.48
C SER A 56 4.05 14.59 7.84
N ARG A 57 3.03 13.74 7.95
CA ARG A 57 2.27 13.51 9.19
C ARG A 57 2.21 12.05 9.57
N LEU A 58 1.88 11.19 8.60
CA LEU A 58 1.72 9.76 8.80
C LEU A 58 2.71 8.99 7.93
N ALA A 59 3.01 7.76 8.33
CA ALA A 59 3.80 6.85 7.51
C ALA A 59 3.05 6.53 6.21
N ILE A 60 3.80 6.27 5.16
CA ILE A 60 3.29 5.82 3.87
C ILE A 60 3.46 4.30 3.80
N GLY A 61 2.41 3.61 3.40
CA GLY A 61 2.44 2.16 3.26
C GLY A 61 1.51 1.65 2.18
N PHE A 62 1.62 0.37 1.90
CA PHE A 62 0.69 -0.39 1.08
C PHE A 62 -0.43 -0.93 1.96
N HIS A 63 -1.65 -0.91 1.49
CA HIS A 63 -2.80 -1.51 2.21
C HIS A 63 -3.93 -1.83 1.24
N GLY A 64 -4.94 -2.54 1.72
CA GLY A 64 -6.15 -2.81 0.95
C GLY A 64 -6.98 -1.55 0.72
N ILE A 65 -8.05 -1.69 -0.04
CA ILE A 65 -8.97 -0.58 -0.31
C ILE A 65 -9.56 -0.10 1.02
N PRO A 66 -9.44 1.21 1.35
CA PRO A 66 -10.00 1.74 2.59
C PRO A 66 -11.52 1.63 2.62
N ARG A 67 -12.07 1.50 3.83
CA ARG A 67 -13.52 1.44 4.04
C ARG A 67 -13.95 2.55 4.99
N ASP A 68 -15.18 3.06 4.76
CA ASP A 68 -15.77 4.07 5.64
C ASP A 68 -16.32 3.41 6.91
N ARG A 69 -16.92 4.22 7.80
CA ARG A 69 -17.48 3.73 9.07
C ARG A 69 -18.62 2.72 8.90
N TYR A 70 -19.22 2.67 7.72
CA TYR A 70 -20.30 1.73 7.41
C TYR A 70 -19.80 0.48 6.66
N GLY A 71 -18.47 0.33 6.52
CA GLY A 71 -17.85 -0.79 5.84
C GLY A 71 -17.83 -0.69 4.33
N ARG A 72 -18.21 0.47 3.76
CA ARG A 72 -18.24 0.66 2.30
C ARG A 72 -16.86 1.03 1.77
N PRO A 73 -16.40 0.41 0.67
CA PRO A 73 -15.11 0.75 0.09
C PRO A 73 -15.11 2.17 -0.48
N LEU A 74 -13.99 2.89 -0.31
CA LEU A 74 -13.82 4.26 -0.83
C LEU A 74 -13.55 4.28 -2.33
N GLN A 75 -13.20 3.15 -2.92
CA GLN A 75 -13.05 2.97 -4.36
C GLN A 75 -13.32 1.52 -4.72
N THR A 76 -13.46 1.23 -6.01
CA THR A 76 -13.57 -0.15 -6.51
C THR A 76 -12.22 -0.64 -7.01
N GLU A 77 -12.10 -1.97 -7.25
CA GLU A 77 -10.91 -2.52 -7.88
C GLU A 77 -10.73 -2.02 -9.32
N HIS A 78 -11.81 -1.65 -10.01
CA HIS A 78 -11.76 -1.01 -11.33
C HIS A 78 -11.02 0.33 -11.31
N ASP A 79 -11.01 1.02 -10.18
CA ASP A 79 -10.33 2.30 -10.03
C ASP A 79 -8.83 2.18 -9.81
N LEU A 80 -8.32 0.96 -9.62
CA LEU A 80 -6.89 0.75 -9.42
C LEU A 80 -6.10 1.12 -10.68
N GLY A 81 -4.96 1.75 -10.49
CA GLY A 81 -4.12 2.30 -11.54
C GLY A 81 -4.18 3.83 -11.60
N GLY A 82 -5.19 4.45 -11.01
CA GLY A 82 -5.32 5.91 -10.91
C GLY A 82 -4.79 6.46 -9.59
N PHE A 83 -4.52 7.75 -9.54
CA PHE A 83 -4.10 8.44 -8.32
C PHE A 83 -5.33 8.82 -7.49
N ARG A 84 -5.60 8.07 -6.42
CA ARG A 84 -6.80 8.23 -5.60
C ARG A 84 -6.55 8.38 -4.11
N SER A 85 -5.30 8.19 -3.66
CA SER A 85 -4.99 8.25 -2.23
C SER A 85 -4.45 9.61 -1.81
N ALA A 86 -4.41 9.81 -0.50
CA ALA A 86 -3.77 10.98 0.12
C ALA A 86 -2.26 10.79 0.35
N GLY A 87 -1.71 9.63 -0.01
CA GLY A 87 -0.28 9.32 0.16
C GLY A 87 0.04 7.84 0.16
N CYS A 88 -0.76 7.02 0.84
CA CYS A 88 -0.57 5.57 0.86
C CYS A 88 -0.92 4.92 -0.48
N VAL A 89 -0.47 3.69 -0.66
CA VAL A 89 -0.66 2.92 -1.89
C VAL A 89 -1.76 1.89 -1.68
N ARG A 90 -2.89 2.06 -2.35
CA ARG A 90 -4.05 1.17 -2.26
C ARG A 90 -3.92 0.02 -3.22
N GLN A 91 -4.23 -1.19 -2.74
CA GLN A 91 -4.22 -2.43 -3.50
C GLN A 91 -5.60 -3.08 -3.41
N SER A 92 -5.89 -4.06 -4.28
CA SER A 92 -7.04 -4.93 -4.02
C SER A 92 -6.82 -5.65 -2.68
N ASP A 93 -7.91 -6.04 -2.02
CA ASP A 93 -7.81 -6.73 -0.73
C ASP A 93 -7.00 -8.03 -0.84
N GLY A 94 -7.15 -8.77 -1.94
CA GLY A 94 -6.39 -10.00 -2.18
C GLY A 94 -4.89 -9.74 -2.36
N ASP A 95 -4.53 -8.72 -3.12
CA ASP A 95 -3.13 -8.36 -3.32
C ASP A 95 -2.51 -7.81 -2.05
N ALA A 96 -3.27 -7.05 -1.27
CA ALA A 96 -2.81 -6.52 0.02
C ALA A 96 -2.51 -7.64 1.01
N ALA A 97 -3.37 -8.64 1.09
CA ALA A 97 -3.16 -9.81 1.95
C ALA A 97 -1.93 -10.61 1.51
N PHE A 98 -1.77 -10.80 0.21
CA PHE A 98 -0.61 -11.50 -0.33
C PHE A 98 0.69 -10.76 0.00
N LEU A 99 0.75 -9.46 -0.24
CA LEU A 99 1.94 -8.65 0.07
C LEU A 99 2.27 -8.69 1.56
N TYR A 100 1.25 -8.57 2.41
CA TYR A 100 1.45 -8.62 3.85
C TYR A 100 2.13 -9.91 4.30
N ASP A 101 1.68 -11.04 3.78
CA ASP A 101 2.24 -12.34 4.13
C ASP A 101 3.63 -12.58 3.51
N TRP A 102 3.87 -12.04 2.32
CA TRP A 102 5.10 -12.26 1.56
C TRP A 102 6.26 -11.36 2.00
N ALA A 103 5.99 -10.10 2.37
CA ALA A 103 7.02 -9.09 2.61
C ALA A 103 7.26 -8.88 4.12
N PRO A 104 8.34 -9.47 4.69
CA PRO A 104 8.70 -9.19 6.08
C PRO A 104 9.25 -7.76 6.26
N ILE A 105 9.36 -7.33 7.52
CA ILE A 105 10.08 -6.11 7.87
C ILE A 105 11.51 -6.24 7.32
N GLY A 106 12.01 -5.18 6.71
CA GLY A 106 13.31 -5.16 6.03
C GLY A 106 13.23 -5.35 4.52
N THR A 107 12.06 -5.73 3.97
CA THR A 107 11.89 -5.87 2.53
C THR A 107 12.19 -4.53 1.83
N THR A 108 12.99 -4.60 0.76
CA THR A 108 13.33 -3.42 -0.03
C THR A 108 12.17 -3.00 -0.92
N VAL A 109 11.89 -1.71 -0.94
CA VAL A 109 10.87 -1.09 -1.82
C VAL A 109 11.56 -0.06 -2.70
N VAL A 110 11.43 -0.21 -4.01
CA VAL A 110 11.95 0.76 -4.98
C VAL A 110 10.79 1.50 -5.62
N VAL A 111 10.80 2.82 -5.49
CA VAL A 111 9.78 3.70 -6.08
C VAL A 111 10.36 4.36 -7.32
N LEU A 112 9.67 4.19 -8.43
CA LEU A 112 10.01 4.77 -9.74
C LEU A 112 8.96 5.78 -10.14
N HIS A 113 9.36 6.81 -10.86
CA HIS A 113 8.45 7.80 -11.41
C HIS A 113 8.73 8.09 -12.87
#